data_582130f1d15190fea4a5fed5d3b16b92
#
_entry.id   582130f1d15190fea4a5fed5d3b16b92
#
_cell.length_a   1.000
_cell.length_b   1.000
_cell.length_c   1.000
_cell.angle_alpha   90.00
_cell.angle_beta   90.00
_cell.angle_gamma   90.00
#
_symmetry.space_group_name_H-M   'P 1'
#
loop_
_entity.id
_entity.type
_entity.pdbx_description
1 polymer ?
#
loop_
_entity_poly.entity_id
_entity_poly.type
_entity_poly.pdbx_seq_one_letter_code
_entity_poly.pdbx_strand_id
1 'polypeptide(L)'
;MPNYIHPITTEAAIEVASNLRPDDLREVTEGHGLDPMIFLPLVAQEGSAVYFTVPDGKTAGLAGVGEGGVIWMLCTPDIQRYPITFAREAKRYVDSREEPLLWNIVDLSLIHI
;
A
#
# COMPACT_ATOMS: atom_id res chain seq x y z
N MET A 1 2.22 13.22 18.36
CA MET A 1 2.45 13.04 16.91
C MET A 1 1.37 12.16 16.33
N PRO A 2 0.71 12.58 15.26
CA PRO A 2 -0.27 11.72 14.61
C PRO A 2 0.40 10.44 14.11
N ASN A 3 -0.31 9.33 14.24
CA ASN A 3 0.15 8.07 13.68
C ASN A 3 -0.61 7.81 12.38
N TYR A 4 0.13 7.68 11.28
CA TYR A 4 -0.43 7.45 9.95
C TYR A 4 -0.27 6.01 9.47
N ILE A 5 0.37 5.15 10.26
CA ILE A 5 0.59 3.74 9.92
C ILE A 5 -0.14 2.89 10.97
N HIS A 6 -1.00 1.98 10.49
CA HIS A 6 -1.85 1.17 11.38
C HIS A 6 -1.82 -0.30 10.96
N PRO A 7 -2.00 -1.24 11.90
CA PRO A 7 -2.19 -2.64 11.54
C PRO A 7 -3.38 -2.80 10.60
N ILE A 8 -3.25 -3.68 9.59
CA ILE A 8 -4.28 -3.87 8.57
C ILE A 8 -5.62 -4.26 9.19
N THR A 9 -6.70 -3.72 8.62
CA THR A 9 -8.07 -4.13 8.94
C THR A 9 -8.79 -4.48 7.65
N THR A 10 -9.85 -5.29 7.78
CA THR A 10 -10.68 -5.63 6.61
C THR A 10 -11.34 -4.39 6.01
N GLU A 11 -11.81 -3.48 6.86
CA GLU A 11 -12.44 -2.23 6.41
C GLU A 11 -11.48 -1.39 5.60
N ALA A 12 -10.24 -1.24 6.06
CA ALA A 12 -9.22 -0.48 5.33
C ALA A 12 -8.88 -1.16 4.00
N ALA A 13 -8.78 -2.48 3.98
CA ALA A 13 -8.51 -3.23 2.75
C ALA A 13 -9.60 -3.02 1.71
N ILE A 14 -10.87 -3.07 2.11
CA ILE A 14 -12.00 -2.85 1.21
C ILE A 14 -12.02 -1.41 0.71
N GLU A 15 -11.78 -0.44 1.59
CA GLU A 15 -11.75 0.98 1.21
C GLU A 15 -10.68 1.25 0.17
N VAL A 16 -9.47 0.75 0.36
CA VAL A 16 -8.39 0.91 -0.62
C VAL A 16 -8.71 0.17 -1.92
N ALA A 17 -9.21 -1.08 -1.83
CA ALA A 17 -9.56 -1.87 -3.01
C ALA A 17 -10.60 -1.15 -3.89
N SER A 18 -11.54 -0.45 -3.26
CA SER A 18 -12.63 0.26 -3.95
C SER A 18 -12.15 1.58 -4.59
N ASN A 19 -10.98 2.09 -4.23
CA ASN A 19 -10.53 3.43 -4.60
C ASN A 19 -9.08 3.46 -5.08
N LEU A 20 -8.55 2.36 -5.60
CA LEU A 20 -7.17 2.31 -6.07
C LEU A 20 -6.91 3.35 -7.15
N ARG A 21 -5.69 3.93 -7.13
CA ARG A 21 -5.23 4.74 -8.26
C ARG A 21 -5.23 3.88 -9.52
N PRO A 22 -5.45 4.49 -10.71
CA PRO A 22 -5.45 3.72 -11.95
C PRO A 22 -4.21 2.86 -12.15
N ASP A 23 -3.02 3.38 -11.81
CA ASP A 23 -1.78 2.65 -11.96
C ASP A 23 -1.73 1.43 -11.04
N ASP A 24 -2.17 1.57 -9.78
CA ASP A 24 -2.19 0.47 -8.82
C ASP A 24 -3.24 -0.57 -9.19
N LEU A 25 -4.40 -0.13 -9.66
CA LEU A 25 -5.44 -1.03 -10.14
C LEU A 25 -4.92 -1.87 -11.32
N ARG A 26 -4.25 -1.22 -12.26
CA ARG A 26 -3.68 -1.91 -13.42
C ARG A 26 -2.61 -2.92 -13.00
N GLU A 27 -1.77 -2.58 -12.04
CA GLU A 27 -0.75 -3.50 -11.52
C GLU A 27 -1.38 -4.77 -10.96
N VAL A 28 -2.43 -4.63 -10.14
CA VAL A 28 -3.10 -5.78 -9.53
C VAL A 28 -3.85 -6.60 -10.58
N THR A 29 -4.62 -5.96 -11.46
CA THR A 29 -5.48 -6.66 -12.41
C THR A 29 -4.71 -7.19 -13.61
N GLU A 30 -3.90 -6.36 -14.25
CA GLU A 30 -3.16 -6.74 -15.46
C GLU A 30 -1.81 -7.38 -15.14
N GLY A 31 -1.11 -6.85 -14.11
CA GLY A 31 0.20 -7.37 -13.74
C GLY A 31 0.15 -8.71 -13.03
N HIS A 32 -0.85 -8.92 -12.18
CA HIS A 32 -0.96 -10.13 -11.36
C HIS A 32 -2.21 -10.95 -11.63
N GLY A 33 -3.14 -10.46 -12.45
CA GLY A 33 -4.38 -11.19 -12.75
C GLY A 33 -5.31 -11.33 -11.57
N LEU A 34 -5.29 -10.41 -10.60
CA LEU A 34 -6.05 -10.49 -9.36
C LEU A 34 -7.17 -9.44 -9.34
N ASP A 35 -8.25 -9.78 -8.64
CA ASP A 35 -9.32 -8.83 -8.33
C ASP A 35 -9.03 -8.22 -6.95
N PRO A 36 -8.82 -6.89 -6.85
CA PRO A 36 -8.50 -6.26 -5.57
C PRO A 36 -9.58 -6.49 -4.50
N MET A 37 -10.85 -6.53 -4.89
CA MET A 37 -11.96 -6.72 -3.94
C MET A 37 -11.97 -8.13 -3.33
N ILE A 38 -11.31 -9.08 -3.96
CA ILE A 38 -11.16 -10.44 -3.44
C ILE A 38 -9.81 -10.58 -2.75
N PHE A 39 -8.75 -10.09 -3.38
CA PHE A 39 -7.37 -10.29 -2.91
C PHE A 39 -7.07 -9.51 -1.63
N LEU A 40 -7.44 -8.23 -1.55
CA LEU A 40 -7.03 -7.39 -0.42
C LEU A 40 -7.70 -7.78 0.90
N PRO A 41 -8.97 -8.20 0.94
CA PRO A 41 -9.52 -8.76 2.18
C PRO A 41 -8.78 -10.00 2.67
N LEU A 42 -8.26 -10.83 1.75
CA LEU A 42 -7.42 -11.98 2.14
C LEU A 42 -6.10 -11.53 2.75
N VAL A 43 -5.50 -10.47 2.21
CA VAL A 43 -4.30 -9.85 2.79
C VAL A 43 -4.58 -9.38 4.22
N ALA A 44 -5.75 -8.78 4.45
CA ALA A 44 -6.15 -8.34 5.78
C ALA A 44 -6.27 -9.50 6.75
N GLN A 45 -6.79 -10.65 6.31
CA GLN A 45 -6.91 -11.83 7.15
C GLN A 45 -5.55 -12.41 7.53
N GLU A 46 -4.56 -12.32 6.64
CA GLU A 46 -3.19 -12.76 6.96
C GLU A 46 -2.59 -11.89 8.07
N GLY A 47 -2.83 -10.58 8.06
CA GLY A 47 -2.62 -9.72 9.22
C GLY A 47 -1.26 -9.06 9.36
N SER A 48 -0.28 -9.33 8.49
CA SER A 48 1.06 -8.72 8.61
C SER A 48 1.18 -7.37 7.93
N ALA A 49 0.25 -7.01 7.06
CA ALA A 49 0.28 -5.74 6.34
C ALA A 49 -0.15 -4.57 7.22
N VAL A 50 0.03 -3.37 6.70
CA VAL A 50 -0.41 -2.13 7.34
C VAL A 50 -1.26 -1.31 6.39
N TYR A 51 -2.03 -0.37 6.95
CA TYR A 51 -2.65 0.66 6.12
C TYR A 51 -2.17 2.03 6.56
N PHE A 52 -2.21 2.96 5.60
CA PHE A 52 -1.80 4.36 5.82
C PHE A 52 -3.03 5.25 5.81
N THR A 53 -3.06 6.19 6.75
CA THR A 53 -4.00 7.31 6.69
C THR A 53 -3.26 8.58 6.28
N VAL A 54 -4.00 9.58 5.85
CA VAL A 54 -3.49 10.91 5.53
C VAL A 54 -4.07 11.92 6.51
N PRO A 55 -3.57 13.18 6.54
CA PRO A 55 -3.98 14.15 7.56
C PRO A 55 -5.48 14.41 7.67
N ASP A 56 -6.27 14.18 6.62
CA ASP A 56 -7.73 14.32 6.69
C ASP A 56 -8.43 13.08 7.26
N GLY A 57 -7.68 12.06 7.67
CA GLY A 57 -8.22 10.85 8.28
C GLY A 57 -8.62 9.75 7.31
N LYS A 58 -8.51 9.99 6.00
CA LYS A 58 -8.87 8.97 5.02
C LYS A 58 -7.81 7.88 4.92
N THR A 59 -8.25 6.65 4.67
CA THR A 59 -7.38 5.54 4.37
C THR A 59 -6.84 5.71 2.94
N ALA A 60 -5.53 5.81 2.81
CA ALA A 60 -4.90 6.19 1.55
C ALA A 60 -4.03 5.10 0.94
N GLY A 61 -3.77 4.02 1.63
CA GLY A 61 -2.97 2.95 1.05
C GLY A 61 -2.76 1.78 1.98
N LEU A 62 -2.30 0.70 1.39
CA LEU A 62 -1.88 -0.52 2.08
C LEU A 62 -0.43 -0.81 1.72
N ALA A 63 0.30 -1.43 2.62
CA ALA A 63 1.66 -1.89 2.35
C ALA A 63 1.95 -3.19 3.08
N GLY A 64 2.87 -3.96 2.55
CA GLY A 64 3.29 -5.19 3.18
C GLY A 64 4.60 -5.69 2.59
N VAL A 65 5.12 -6.74 3.21
CA VAL A 65 6.32 -7.41 2.74
C VAL A 65 5.97 -8.88 2.53
N GLY A 66 6.15 -9.34 1.30
CA GLY A 66 5.91 -10.73 0.94
C GLY A 66 7.13 -11.60 1.19
N GLU A 67 6.98 -12.87 0.86
CA GLU A 67 8.05 -13.84 0.98
C GLU A 67 9.28 -13.39 0.21
N GLY A 68 10.46 -13.59 0.80
CA GLY A 68 11.72 -13.19 0.19
C GLY A 68 12.02 -11.71 0.26
N GLY A 69 11.26 -10.92 1.04
CA GLY A 69 11.52 -9.50 1.21
C GLY A 69 10.92 -8.62 0.11
N VAL A 70 9.97 -9.14 -0.68
CA VAL A 70 9.28 -8.33 -1.70
C VAL A 70 8.37 -7.34 -1.02
N ILE A 71 8.70 -6.05 -1.09
CA ILE A 71 7.85 -4.99 -0.55
C ILE A 71 6.83 -4.55 -1.60
N TRP A 72 5.59 -4.33 -1.15
CA TRP A 72 4.52 -3.89 -2.04
C TRP A 72 3.72 -2.76 -1.38
N MET A 73 3.10 -1.92 -2.19
CA MET A 73 2.28 -0.82 -1.74
C MET A 73 1.20 -0.53 -2.78
N LEU A 74 -0.04 -0.39 -2.30
CA LEU A 74 -1.19 -0.09 -3.15
C LEU A 74 -1.91 1.11 -2.53
N CYS A 75 -2.20 2.13 -3.35
CA CYS A 75 -2.65 3.41 -2.84
C CYS A 75 -3.90 3.92 -3.55
N THR A 76 -4.60 4.83 -2.88
CA THR A 76 -5.69 5.61 -3.46
C THR A 76 -5.14 6.95 -3.96
N PRO A 77 -5.93 7.71 -4.76
CA PRO A 77 -5.50 9.06 -5.17
C PRO A 77 -5.29 10.04 -4.02
N ASP A 78 -5.77 9.73 -2.81
CA ASP A 78 -5.61 10.61 -1.66
C ASP A 78 -4.14 10.88 -1.30
N ILE A 79 -3.22 9.98 -1.64
CA ILE A 79 -1.80 10.22 -1.39
C ILE A 79 -1.27 11.43 -2.17
N GLN A 80 -1.88 11.76 -3.31
CA GLN A 80 -1.45 12.88 -4.14
C GLN A 80 -1.76 14.24 -3.52
N ARG A 81 -2.68 14.27 -2.56
CA ARG A 81 -3.02 15.48 -1.81
C ARG A 81 -2.02 15.77 -0.70
N TYR A 82 -1.28 14.76 -0.25
CA TYR A 82 -0.35 14.86 0.87
C TYR A 82 0.96 14.14 0.53
N PRO A 83 1.65 14.55 -0.56
CA PRO A 83 2.80 13.78 -1.05
C PRO A 83 3.97 13.72 -0.06
N ILE A 84 4.21 14.80 0.69
CA ILE A 84 5.32 14.84 1.64
C ILE A 84 5.04 13.95 2.84
N THR A 85 3.82 14.02 3.39
CA THR A 85 3.42 13.15 4.51
C THR A 85 3.49 11.68 4.10
N PHE A 86 2.96 11.36 2.92
CA PHE A 86 2.98 10.00 2.43
C PHE A 86 4.41 9.49 2.23
N ALA A 87 5.27 10.27 1.58
CA ALA A 87 6.66 9.87 1.33
C ALA A 87 7.42 9.62 2.63
N ARG A 88 7.22 10.48 3.62
CA ARG A 88 7.85 10.34 4.93
C ARG A 88 7.39 9.07 5.64
N GLU A 89 6.09 8.80 5.61
CA GLU A 89 5.54 7.63 6.28
C GLU A 89 5.88 6.33 5.55
N ALA A 90 5.93 6.35 4.22
CA ALA A 90 6.39 5.21 3.44
C ALA A 90 7.85 4.87 3.78
N LYS A 91 8.71 5.88 3.88
CA LYS A 91 10.10 5.68 4.28
C LYS A 91 10.18 5.12 5.70
N ARG A 92 9.37 5.64 6.62
CA ARG A 92 9.34 5.15 8.01
C ARG A 92 8.96 3.67 8.04
N TYR A 93 7.98 3.28 7.24
CA TYR A 93 7.57 1.88 7.16
C TYR A 93 8.72 0.99 6.67
N VAL A 94 9.37 1.39 5.56
CA VAL A 94 10.51 0.64 5.02
C VAL A 94 11.62 0.52 6.04
N ASP A 95 11.97 1.62 6.72
CA ASP A 95 13.05 1.63 7.70
C ASP A 95 12.73 0.79 8.94
N SER A 96 11.45 0.57 9.24
CA SER A 96 11.01 -0.21 10.40
C SER A 96 11.04 -1.73 10.14
N ARG A 97 11.23 -2.16 8.89
CA ARG A 97 11.23 -3.59 8.56
C ARG A 97 12.53 -4.24 8.99
N GLU A 98 12.43 -5.49 9.42
CA GLU A 98 13.57 -6.26 9.93
C GLU A 98 14.22 -7.12 8.84
N GLU A 99 13.61 -7.22 7.69
CA GLU A 99 14.12 -8.02 6.59
C GLU A 99 15.48 -7.50 6.14
N PRO A 100 16.48 -8.38 5.92
CA PRO A 100 17.83 -7.94 5.56
C PRO A 100 17.91 -7.25 4.19
N LEU A 101 16.96 -7.54 3.31
CA LEU A 101 16.88 -6.91 1.99
C LEU A 101 15.43 -6.76 1.60
N LEU A 102 15.02 -5.52 1.33
CA LEU A 102 13.70 -5.21 0.75
C LEU A 102 13.90 -4.84 -0.70
N TRP A 103 13.04 -5.37 -1.58
CA TRP A 103 13.14 -5.12 -3.01
C TRP A 103 11.78 -5.19 -3.68
N ASN A 104 11.70 -4.60 -4.86
CA ASN A 104 10.52 -4.69 -5.71
C ASN A 104 10.96 -4.57 -7.17
N ILE A 105 10.15 -5.14 -8.05
CA ILE A 105 10.27 -4.93 -9.49
C ILE A 105 9.19 -3.93 -9.86
N VAL A 106 9.61 -2.77 -10.35
CA VAL A 106 8.70 -1.69 -10.71
C VAL A 106 8.66 -1.57 -12.23
N ASP A 107 7.45 -1.56 -12.78
CA ASP A 107 7.26 -1.25 -14.20
C ASP A 107 7.63 0.22 -14.40
N LEU A 108 8.63 0.46 -15.26
CA LEU A 108 9.12 1.82 -15.50
C LEU A 108 8.04 2.75 -16.07
N SER A 109 7.04 2.19 -16.73
CA SER A 109 5.91 2.99 -17.23
C SER A 109 5.03 3.55 -16.10
N LEU A 110 5.16 2.99 -14.88
CA LEU A 110 4.41 3.43 -13.72
C LEU A 110 5.16 4.46 -12.88
N ILE A 111 6.42 4.75 -13.22
CA ILE A 111 7.22 5.74 -12.51
C ILE A 111 6.92 7.11 -13.13
N HIS A 112 6.28 7.94 -12.34
CA HIS A 112 6.03 9.34 -12.70
C HIS A 112 7.06 10.21 -11.99
N ILE A 113 7.99 10.70 -12.76
CA ILE A 113 9.03 11.58 -12.27
C ILE A 113 8.57 13.03 -12.38
#